data_3fb78d5746486ad22449d1ce4b9072a5
#
_entry.id   3fb78d5746486ad22449d1ce4b9072a5
#
_cell.length_a   1.000
_cell.length_b   1.000
_cell.length_c   1.000
_cell.angle_alpha   90.00
_cell.angle_beta   90.00
_cell.angle_gamma   90.00
#
_symmetry.space_group_name_H-M   'P 1'
#
loop_
_entity.id
_entity.type
_entity.pdbx_description
1 polymer ?
#
loop_
_entity_poly.entity_id
_entity_poly.type
_entity_poly.pdbx_seq_one_letter_code
_entity_poly.pdbx_strand_id
1 'polypeptide(L)'
;GISESSKSVRELFGKSAGVNILAAARIFMFGARDVWFVVGLPVFLYSAGWDFWEVGGFLAVWTIAYGGIQAVAPSLVSRSTDGLSREVPAARVWAIFLTVIPALLVAGLQTGAVLPVPPATVVVAGLMVFAIPFAVNSSLHSYLILAYAGSKKAAEDVGFYYAANAAGRLTGTLLSGLLYQSG
;
A
#
# COMPACT_ATOMS: atom_id res chain seq x y z
N GLY A 1 -27.22 -3.68 -32.43
CA GLY A 1 -26.34 -2.57 -32.21
C GLY A 1 -26.20 -2.33 -30.72
N ILE A 2 -25.03 -2.62 -30.15
CA ILE A 2 -24.68 -2.27 -28.77
C ILE A 2 -24.39 -0.78 -28.79
N SER A 3 -25.31 0.03 -28.29
CA SER A 3 -25.08 1.43 -28.03
C SER A 3 -24.09 1.52 -26.86
N GLU A 4 -22.80 1.64 -27.14
CA GLU A 4 -21.83 2.16 -26.20
C GLU A 4 -22.14 3.63 -25.98
N SER A 5 -22.99 3.91 -25.00
CA SER A 5 -23.08 5.27 -24.47
C SER A 5 -21.73 5.58 -23.82
N SER A 6 -20.98 6.52 -24.38
CA SER A 6 -19.81 7.08 -23.75
C SER A 6 -20.21 7.59 -22.36
N LYS A 7 -19.89 6.83 -21.32
CA LYS A 7 -20.19 7.27 -19.95
C LYS A 7 -19.42 8.56 -19.69
N SER A 8 -20.11 9.60 -19.28
CA SER A 8 -19.52 10.87 -18.91
C SER A 8 -18.49 10.65 -17.77
N VAL A 9 -17.37 11.37 -17.81
CA VAL A 9 -16.36 11.38 -16.73
C VAL A 9 -17.03 11.62 -15.36
N ARG A 10 -18.10 12.42 -15.32
CA ARG A 10 -18.90 12.66 -14.11
C ARG A 10 -19.58 11.39 -13.58
N GLU A 11 -19.99 10.47 -14.44
CA GLU A 11 -20.60 9.19 -14.05
C GLU A 11 -19.57 8.22 -13.47
N LEU A 12 -18.31 8.28 -13.92
CA LEU A 12 -17.21 7.48 -13.37
C LEU A 12 -16.92 7.86 -11.91
N PHE A 13 -17.05 9.13 -11.54
CA PHE A 13 -16.87 9.63 -10.17
C PHE A 13 -18.15 9.65 -9.34
N GLY A 14 -19.31 9.35 -9.92
CA GLY A 14 -20.62 9.25 -9.26
C GLY A 14 -20.79 7.94 -8.46
N LYS A 15 -19.72 7.43 -7.86
CA LYS A 15 -19.73 6.20 -7.04
C LYS A 15 -20.27 6.48 -5.64
N SER A 16 -20.62 5.42 -4.90
CA SER A 16 -21.02 5.57 -3.50
C SER A 16 -19.88 6.20 -2.68
N ALA A 17 -20.23 6.89 -1.59
CA ALA A 17 -19.24 7.51 -0.71
C ALA A 17 -18.20 6.50 -0.20
N GLY A 18 -18.65 5.28 0.14
CA GLY A 18 -17.76 4.19 0.58
C GLY A 18 -16.74 3.80 -0.50
N VAL A 19 -17.18 3.63 -1.74
CA VAL A 19 -16.29 3.30 -2.87
C VAL A 19 -15.28 4.43 -3.13
N ASN A 20 -15.74 5.68 -3.13
CA ASN A 20 -14.86 6.84 -3.36
C ASN A 20 -13.80 7.00 -2.27
N ILE A 21 -14.19 6.88 -0.99
CA ILE A 21 -13.27 6.96 0.14
C ILE A 21 -12.26 5.83 0.10
N LEU A 22 -12.71 4.59 -0.18
CA LEU A 22 -11.82 3.45 -0.27
C LEU A 22 -10.85 3.54 -1.45
N ALA A 23 -11.30 4.04 -2.60
CA ALA A 23 -10.45 4.29 -3.76
C ALA A 23 -9.39 5.36 -3.46
N ALA A 24 -9.77 6.46 -2.81
CA ALA A 24 -8.82 7.48 -2.37
C ALA A 24 -7.80 6.91 -1.37
N ALA A 25 -8.25 6.18 -0.35
CA ALA A 25 -7.36 5.51 0.61
C ALA A 25 -6.39 4.54 -0.09
N ARG A 26 -6.83 3.86 -1.16
CA ARG A 26 -5.99 2.96 -1.95
C ARG A 26 -4.90 3.71 -2.72
N ILE A 27 -5.21 4.88 -3.29
CA ILE A 27 -4.21 5.76 -3.94
C ILE A 27 -3.09 6.10 -2.95
N PHE A 28 -3.45 6.59 -1.77
CA PHE A 28 -2.48 6.97 -0.74
C PHE A 28 -1.68 5.78 -0.22
N MET A 29 -2.32 4.66 0.06
CA MET A 29 -1.65 3.48 0.61
C MET A 29 -0.57 2.94 -0.35
N PHE A 30 -0.89 2.80 -1.62
CA PHE A 30 0.06 2.27 -2.60
C PHE A 30 1.04 3.33 -3.07
N GLY A 31 0.62 4.59 -3.19
CA GLY A 31 1.51 5.71 -3.46
C GLY A 31 2.57 5.89 -2.38
N ALA A 32 2.16 5.86 -1.11
CA ALA A 32 3.07 5.97 0.03
C ALA A 32 4.09 4.82 0.10
N ARG A 33 3.73 3.61 -0.33
CA ARG A 33 4.71 2.52 -0.48
C ARG A 33 5.65 2.75 -1.64
N ASP A 34 5.12 3.04 -2.82
CA ASP A 34 5.92 3.09 -4.05
C ASP A 34 6.84 4.32 -4.08
N VAL A 35 6.56 5.35 -3.28
CA VAL A 35 7.43 6.53 -3.15
C VAL A 35 8.83 6.20 -2.62
N TRP A 36 9.00 5.15 -1.84
CA TRP A 36 10.31 4.71 -1.37
C TRP A 36 10.75 3.38 -1.98
N PHE A 37 9.80 2.46 -2.28
CA PHE A 37 10.09 1.08 -2.62
C PHE A 37 10.68 0.91 -4.02
N VAL A 38 10.23 1.69 -5.01
CA VAL A 38 10.51 1.43 -6.43
C VAL A 38 11.87 1.97 -6.87
N VAL A 39 12.25 3.16 -6.42
CA VAL A 39 13.52 3.82 -6.80
C VAL A 39 14.38 4.08 -5.58
N GLY A 40 13.86 4.78 -4.58
CA GLY A 40 14.62 5.24 -3.42
C GLY A 40 15.30 4.11 -2.67
N LEU A 41 14.58 3.04 -2.35
CA LEU A 41 15.13 1.91 -1.61
C LEU A 41 16.22 1.14 -2.36
N PRO A 42 16.02 0.70 -3.62
CA PRO A 42 17.10 0.06 -4.37
C PRO A 42 18.37 0.91 -4.45
N VAL A 43 18.22 2.20 -4.77
CA VAL A 43 19.38 3.10 -4.91
C VAL A 43 20.07 3.31 -3.55
N PHE A 44 19.32 3.46 -2.46
CA PHE A 44 19.87 3.53 -1.12
C PHE A 44 20.68 2.25 -0.77
N LEU A 45 20.14 1.07 -1.04
CA LEU A 45 20.84 -0.19 -0.76
C LEU A 45 22.12 -0.34 -1.59
N TYR A 46 22.08 0.03 -2.89
CA TYR A 46 23.29 0.08 -3.71
C TYR A 46 24.33 1.05 -3.15
N SER A 47 23.92 2.23 -2.70
CA SER A 47 24.83 3.21 -2.09
C SER A 47 25.41 2.72 -0.75
N ALA A 48 24.69 1.83 -0.06
CA ALA A 48 25.14 1.16 1.15
C ALA A 48 26.07 -0.06 0.89
N GLY A 49 26.41 -0.30 -0.40
CA GLY A 49 27.35 -1.35 -0.81
C GLY A 49 26.69 -2.70 -1.13
N TRP A 50 25.37 -2.76 -1.20
CA TRP A 50 24.66 -3.99 -1.58
C TRP A 50 24.82 -4.24 -3.09
N ASP A 51 25.01 -5.50 -3.48
CA ASP A 51 25.04 -5.88 -4.88
C ASP A 51 23.65 -6.13 -5.48
N PHE A 52 23.60 -6.42 -6.78
CA PHE A 52 22.37 -6.69 -7.52
C PHE A 52 21.57 -7.86 -6.92
N TRP A 53 22.26 -8.92 -6.50
CA TRP A 53 21.61 -10.11 -5.97
C TRP A 53 21.05 -9.89 -4.57
N GLU A 54 21.74 -9.11 -3.73
CA GLU A 54 21.30 -8.75 -2.39
C GLU A 54 20.06 -7.86 -2.46
N VAL A 55 20.07 -6.82 -3.29
CA VAL A 55 18.91 -5.93 -3.48
C VAL A 55 17.73 -6.70 -4.07
N GLY A 56 17.96 -7.44 -5.16
CA GLY A 56 16.93 -8.25 -5.79
C GLY A 56 16.37 -9.33 -4.87
N GLY A 57 17.23 -10.00 -4.11
CA GLY A 57 16.86 -10.99 -3.13
C GLY A 57 15.98 -10.42 -2.01
N PHE A 58 16.34 -9.26 -1.47
CA PHE A 58 15.53 -8.57 -0.47
C PHE A 58 14.13 -8.22 -1.02
N LEU A 59 14.06 -7.61 -2.21
CA LEU A 59 12.78 -7.24 -2.83
C LEU A 59 11.90 -8.46 -3.10
N ALA A 60 12.51 -9.57 -3.53
CA ALA A 60 11.80 -10.84 -3.74
C ALA A 60 11.26 -11.40 -2.41
N VAL A 61 12.10 -11.50 -1.38
CA VAL A 61 11.70 -11.96 -0.05
C VAL A 61 10.61 -11.08 0.53
N TRP A 62 10.74 -9.75 0.41
CA TRP A 62 9.72 -8.81 0.88
C TRP A 62 8.37 -9.04 0.18
N THR A 63 8.39 -9.24 -1.14
CA THR A 63 7.18 -9.48 -1.93
C THR A 63 6.53 -10.82 -1.58
N ILE A 64 7.33 -11.87 -1.38
CA ILE A 64 6.85 -13.19 -0.96
C ILE A 64 6.25 -13.13 0.45
N ALA A 65 6.95 -12.47 1.40
CA ALA A 65 6.46 -12.27 2.76
C ALA A 65 5.14 -11.49 2.78
N TYR A 66 5.07 -10.39 2.02
CA TYR A 66 3.84 -9.63 1.82
C TYR A 66 2.69 -10.50 1.31
N GLY A 67 2.92 -11.30 0.26
CA GLY A 67 1.93 -12.22 -0.29
C GLY A 67 1.48 -13.29 0.70
N GLY A 68 2.42 -13.86 1.44
CA GLY A 68 2.13 -14.85 2.50
C GLY A 68 1.29 -14.26 3.64
N ILE A 69 1.65 -13.07 4.13
CA ILE A 69 0.88 -12.37 5.16
C ILE A 69 -0.51 -12.02 4.63
N GLN A 70 -0.61 -11.56 3.38
CA GLN A 70 -1.90 -11.23 2.76
C GLN A 70 -2.82 -12.45 2.66
N ALA A 71 -2.28 -13.64 2.41
CA ALA A 71 -3.04 -14.87 2.36
C ALA A 71 -3.65 -15.27 3.73
N VAL A 72 -2.93 -15.00 4.84
CA VAL A 72 -3.40 -15.29 6.20
C VAL A 72 -4.12 -14.09 6.85
N ALA A 73 -4.04 -12.90 6.29
CA ALA A 73 -4.66 -11.69 6.82
C ALA A 73 -6.17 -11.85 7.16
N PRO A 74 -6.97 -12.60 6.37
CA PRO A 74 -8.38 -12.83 6.72
C PRO A 74 -8.60 -13.53 8.07
N SER A 75 -7.61 -14.26 8.59
CA SER A 75 -7.69 -14.91 9.91
C SER A 75 -7.29 -13.97 11.05
N LEU A 76 -6.59 -12.87 10.75
CA LEU A 76 -6.12 -11.88 11.72
C LEU A 76 -7.17 -10.79 12.01
N VAL A 77 -8.22 -10.73 11.22
CA VAL A 77 -9.26 -9.71 11.35
C VAL A 77 -10.62 -10.36 11.63
N SER A 78 -11.28 -9.91 12.69
CA SER A 78 -12.64 -10.34 12.98
C SER A 78 -13.59 -9.85 11.91
N ARG A 79 -14.36 -10.75 11.32
CA ARG A 79 -15.35 -10.43 10.30
C ARG A 79 -16.69 -10.10 10.92
N SER A 80 -17.41 -9.16 10.31
CA SER A 80 -18.80 -8.85 10.63
C SER A 80 -19.75 -9.41 9.57
N THR A 81 -21.02 -9.57 9.91
CA THR A 81 -22.03 -10.07 8.98
C THR A 81 -22.33 -9.10 7.85
N ASP A 82 -22.17 -7.80 8.10
CA ASP A 82 -22.33 -6.72 7.12
C ASP A 82 -21.06 -6.42 6.30
N GLY A 83 -19.91 -7.03 6.66
CA GLY A 83 -18.63 -6.80 6.04
C GLY A 83 -18.03 -5.41 6.25
N LEU A 84 -18.57 -4.60 7.14
CA LEU A 84 -18.21 -3.20 7.34
C LEU A 84 -17.94 -2.83 8.80
N SER A 85 -18.79 -3.29 9.73
CA SER A 85 -18.80 -2.83 11.12
C SER A 85 -17.51 -3.10 11.88
N ARG A 86 -16.77 -4.14 11.56
CA ARG A 86 -15.47 -4.49 12.16
C ARG A 86 -14.31 -4.22 11.24
N GLU A 87 -14.51 -4.37 9.96
CA GLU A 87 -13.49 -4.25 8.92
C GLU A 87 -13.03 -2.80 8.73
N VAL A 88 -13.94 -1.83 8.74
CA VAL A 88 -13.60 -0.40 8.62
C VAL A 88 -12.77 0.10 9.80
N PRO A 89 -13.15 -0.14 11.07
CA PRO A 89 -12.28 0.18 12.21
C PRO A 89 -10.93 -0.53 12.15
N ALA A 90 -10.90 -1.81 11.77
CA ALA A 90 -9.64 -2.55 11.62
C ALA A 90 -8.74 -1.90 10.57
N ALA A 91 -9.26 -1.53 9.38
CA ALA A 91 -8.49 -0.85 8.35
C ALA A 91 -7.88 0.47 8.84
N ARG A 92 -8.61 1.22 9.68
CA ARG A 92 -8.09 2.46 10.30
C ARG A 92 -6.94 2.19 11.26
N VAL A 93 -7.07 1.16 12.11
CA VAL A 93 -6.01 0.77 13.05
C VAL A 93 -4.75 0.34 12.29
N TRP A 94 -4.88 -0.49 11.28
CA TRP A 94 -3.74 -0.91 10.47
C TRP A 94 -3.13 0.25 9.66
N ALA A 95 -3.93 1.26 9.25
CA ALA A 95 -3.43 2.48 8.62
C ALA A 95 -2.56 3.33 9.58
N ILE A 96 -2.87 3.34 10.89
CA ILE A 96 -2.03 4.00 11.90
C ILE A 96 -0.64 3.36 11.93
N PHE A 97 -0.54 2.02 11.94
CA PHE A 97 0.76 1.34 11.89
C PHE A 97 1.54 1.63 10.61
N LEU A 98 0.85 1.79 9.46
CA LEU A 98 1.48 2.19 8.20
C LEU A 98 2.10 3.60 8.26
N THR A 99 1.63 4.46 9.14
CA THR A 99 2.19 5.80 9.37
C THR A 99 3.27 5.79 10.45
N VAL A 100 3.02 5.07 11.55
CA VAL A 100 3.91 5.05 12.72
C VAL A 100 5.23 4.36 12.41
N ILE A 101 5.22 3.22 11.70
CA ILE A 101 6.45 2.47 11.42
C ILE A 101 7.45 3.30 10.60
N PRO A 102 7.11 3.91 9.46
CA PRO A 102 8.04 4.77 8.74
C PRO A 102 8.48 6.00 9.55
N ALA A 103 7.59 6.60 10.33
CA ALA A 103 7.92 7.73 11.19
C ALA A 103 8.97 7.35 12.23
N LEU A 104 8.84 6.19 12.87
CA LEU A 104 9.82 5.68 13.82
C LEU A 104 11.15 5.34 13.14
N LEU A 105 11.13 4.80 11.93
CA LEU A 105 12.34 4.55 11.15
C LEU A 105 13.10 5.85 10.86
N VAL A 106 12.41 6.87 10.37
CA VAL A 106 13.00 8.19 10.10
C VAL A 106 13.56 8.81 11.38
N ALA A 107 12.78 8.82 12.46
CA ALA A 107 13.22 9.34 13.74
C ALA A 107 14.46 8.60 14.27
N GLY A 108 14.47 7.28 14.19
CA GLY A 108 15.60 6.45 14.62
C GLY A 108 16.88 6.72 13.81
N LEU A 109 16.75 6.91 12.50
CA LEU A 109 17.88 7.22 11.63
C LEU A 109 18.42 8.65 11.85
N GLN A 110 17.53 9.62 12.10
CA GLN A 110 17.92 11.03 12.27
C GLN A 110 18.54 11.31 13.66
N THR A 111 18.05 10.67 14.70
CA THR A 111 18.54 10.91 16.06
C THR A 111 19.93 10.29 16.33
N GLY A 112 20.47 9.54 15.36
CA GLY A 112 21.72 8.83 15.57
C GLY A 112 21.65 7.89 16.78
N ALA A 113 20.43 7.43 17.13
CA ALA A 113 20.25 6.42 18.15
C ALA A 113 21.14 5.26 17.76
N VAL A 114 22.29 5.17 18.42
CA VAL A 114 23.43 4.34 18.06
C VAL A 114 23.08 2.90 18.30
N LEU A 115 22.30 2.37 17.37
CA LEU A 115 22.27 0.92 17.21
C LEU A 115 23.60 0.57 16.56
N PRO A 116 24.36 -0.38 17.11
CA PRO A 116 25.66 -0.81 16.56
C PRO A 116 25.46 -1.64 15.29
N VAL A 117 24.56 -1.20 14.40
CA VAL A 117 24.18 -1.89 13.17
C VAL A 117 24.12 -0.88 12.01
N PRO A 118 24.48 -1.27 10.80
CA PRO A 118 24.43 -0.41 9.63
C PRO A 118 23.01 0.15 9.39
N PRO A 119 22.87 1.40 8.92
CA PRO A 119 21.56 2.00 8.59
C PRO A 119 20.74 1.16 7.63
N ALA A 120 21.36 0.51 6.65
CA ALA A 120 20.69 -0.41 5.73
C ALA A 120 19.99 -1.57 6.46
N THR A 121 20.62 -2.13 7.49
CA THR A 121 20.01 -3.21 8.31
C THR A 121 18.76 -2.70 9.05
N VAL A 122 18.81 -1.49 9.60
CA VAL A 122 17.67 -0.87 10.28
C VAL A 122 16.50 -0.65 9.32
N VAL A 123 16.80 -0.12 8.12
CA VAL A 123 15.79 0.11 7.07
C VAL A 123 15.18 -1.21 6.64
N VAL A 124 15.98 -2.20 6.29
CA VAL A 124 15.52 -3.53 5.84
C VAL A 124 14.63 -4.19 6.91
N ALA A 125 15.08 -4.22 8.16
CA ALA A 125 14.31 -4.79 9.27
C ALA A 125 12.98 -4.05 9.47
N GLY A 126 13.01 -2.72 9.47
CA GLY A 126 11.80 -1.91 9.61
C GLY A 126 10.82 -2.09 8.46
N LEU A 127 11.31 -2.26 7.22
CA LEU A 127 10.48 -2.52 6.07
C LEU A 127 9.89 -3.94 6.06
N MET A 128 10.58 -4.92 6.63
CA MET A 128 10.00 -6.25 6.87
C MET A 128 8.83 -6.17 7.88
N VAL A 129 8.98 -5.38 8.95
CA VAL A 129 7.90 -5.12 9.90
C VAL A 129 6.75 -4.36 9.22
N PHE A 130 7.05 -3.37 8.39
CA PHE A 130 6.07 -2.61 7.61
C PHE A 130 5.24 -3.49 6.66
N ALA A 131 5.81 -4.57 6.14
CA ALA A 131 5.08 -5.51 5.27
C ALA A 131 3.82 -6.08 5.95
N ILE A 132 3.83 -6.25 7.27
CA ILE A 132 2.71 -6.81 8.03
C ILE A 132 1.46 -5.92 7.94
N PRO A 133 1.47 -4.68 8.45
CA PRO A 133 0.30 -3.81 8.37
C PRO A 133 -0.08 -3.48 6.93
N PHE A 134 0.90 -3.40 6.01
CA PHE A 134 0.62 -3.15 4.61
C PHE A 134 -0.17 -4.32 3.98
N ALA A 135 0.24 -5.56 4.24
CA ALA A 135 -0.44 -6.75 3.72
C ALA A 135 -1.86 -6.89 4.30
N VAL A 136 -2.01 -6.73 5.62
CA VAL A 136 -3.31 -6.83 6.29
C VAL A 136 -4.26 -5.74 5.80
N ASN A 137 -3.79 -4.49 5.72
CA ASN A 137 -4.64 -3.38 5.26
C ASN A 137 -4.99 -3.51 3.77
N SER A 138 -4.06 -3.99 2.94
CA SER A 138 -4.33 -4.29 1.54
C SER A 138 -5.41 -5.37 1.36
N SER A 139 -5.36 -6.42 2.19
CA SER A 139 -6.39 -7.47 2.21
C SER A 139 -7.75 -6.93 2.65
N LEU A 140 -7.78 -6.10 3.71
CA LEU A 140 -9.00 -5.44 4.18
C LEU A 140 -9.61 -4.56 3.09
N HIS A 141 -8.82 -3.76 2.39
CA HIS A 141 -9.30 -2.93 1.28
C HIS A 141 -9.91 -3.77 0.16
N SER A 142 -9.32 -4.92 -0.17
CA SER A 142 -9.84 -5.82 -1.20
C SER A 142 -11.15 -6.48 -0.78
N TYR A 143 -11.37 -6.68 0.52
CA TYR A 143 -12.62 -7.16 1.06
C TYR A 143 -13.68 -6.04 1.09
N LEU A 144 -13.32 -4.85 1.58
CA LEU A 144 -14.21 -3.71 1.72
C LEU A 144 -14.78 -3.23 0.39
N ILE A 145 -13.99 -3.29 -0.71
CA ILE A 145 -14.52 -2.90 -2.02
C ILE A 145 -15.67 -3.81 -2.44
N LEU A 146 -15.62 -5.09 -2.14
CA LEU A 146 -16.70 -6.01 -2.43
C LEU A 146 -17.94 -5.75 -1.56
N ALA A 147 -17.73 -5.34 -0.28
CA ALA A 147 -18.83 -4.98 0.62
C ALA A 147 -19.51 -3.67 0.24
N TYR A 148 -18.74 -2.68 -0.27
CA TYR A 148 -19.29 -1.39 -0.73
C TYR A 148 -19.87 -1.44 -2.15
N ALA A 149 -19.39 -2.34 -2.99
CA ALA A 149 -19.88 -2.49 -4.36
C ALA A 149 -21.27 -3.13 -4.35
N GLY A 150 -22.26 -2.40 -4.84
CA GLY A 150 -23.62 -2.94 -5.00
C GLY A 150 -23.67 -4.01 -6.09
N SER A 151 -24.51 -5.02 -5.93
CA SER A 151 -24.65 -6.16 -6.84
C SER A 151 -24.85 -5.78 -8.33
N LYS A 152 -25.46 -4.64 -8.61
CA LYS A 152 -25.75 -4.17 -9.97
C LYS A 152 -24.56 -3.52 -10.70
N LYS A 153 -23.55 -3.01 -9.96
CA LYS A 153 -22.40 -2.28 -10.50
C LYS A 153 -21.06 -2.75 -9.94
N ALA A 154 -21.02 -3.94 -9.35
CA ALA A 154 -19.83 -4.46 -8.67
C ALA A 154 -18.58 -4.44 -9.56
N ALA A 155 -18.69 -4.85 -10.82
CA ALA A 155 -17.57 -4.85 -11.75
C ALA A 155 -17.02 -3.44 -12.04
N GLU A 156 -17.90 -2.44 -12.16
CA GLU A 156 -17.49 -1.05 -12.37
C GLU A 156 -16.82 -0.46 -11.13
N ASP A 157 -17.35 -0.75 -9.93
CA ASP A 157 -16.83 -0.23 -8.67
C ASP A 157 -15.47 -0.84 -8.35
N VAL A 158 -15.32 -2.13 -8.59
CA VAL A 158 -14.03 -2.85 -8.49
C VAL A 158 -13.04 -2.33 -9.53
N GLY A 159 -13.47 -2.10 -10.78
CA GLY A 159 -12.64 -1.51 -11.82
C GLY A 159 -12.15 -0.11 -11.46
N PHE A 160 -13.01 0.75 -10.95
CA PHE A 160 -12.66 2.09 -10.47
C PHE A 160 -11.63 2.04 -9.32
N TYR A 161 -11.83 1.15 -8.36
CA TYR A 161 -10.89 0.92 -7.26
C TYR A 161 -9.51 0.46 -7.74
N TYR A 162 -9.43 -0.43 -8.73
CA TYR A 162 -8.15 -0.87 -9.31
C TYR A 162 -7.49 0.21 -10.16
N ALA A 163 -8.26 1.05 -10.85
CA ALA A 163 -7.74 2.23 -11.53
C ALA A 163 -7.12 3.23 -10.53
N ALA A 164 -7.78 3.45 -9.39
CA ALA A 164 -7.23 4.24 -8.28
C ALA A 164 -5.91 3.64 -7.74
N ASN A 165 -5.84 2.32 -7.59
CA ASN A 165 -4.60 1.61 -7.22
C ASN A 165 -3.46 1.89 -8.21
N ALA A 166 -3.74 1.80 -9.52
CA ALA A 166 -2.75 2.06 -10.56
C ALA A 166 -2.29 3.52 -10.55
N ALA A 167 -3.22 4.48 -10.37
CA ALA A 167 -2.90 5.90 -10.24
C ALA A 167 -2.00 6.18 -9.02
N GLY A 168 -2.30 5.57 -7.87
CA GLY A 168 -1.46 5.69 -6.66
C GLY A 168 -0.06 5.16 -6.89
N ARG A 169 0.08 4.01 -7.51
CA ARG A 169 1.37 3.41 -7.84
C ARG A 169 2.18 4.26 -8.81
N LEU A 170 1.55 4.74 -9.87
CA LEU A 170 2.19 5.65 -10.82
C LEU A 170 2.72 6.90 -10.13
N THR A 171 1.87 7.58 -9.34
CA THR A 171 2.24 8.78 -8.60
C THR A 171 3.38 8.50 -7.62
N GLY A 172 3.30 7.41 -6.85
CA GLY A 172 4.36 7.01 -5.92
C GLY A 172 5.69 6.75 -6.62
N THR A 173 5.68 6.04 -7.75
CA THR A 173 6.89 5.76 -8.53
C THR A 173 7.52 7.05 -9.08
N LEU A 174 6.73 7.96 -9.63
CA LEU A 174 7.22 9.25 -10.12
C LEU A 174 7.81 10.09 -8.98
N LEU A 175 7.12 10.17 -7.84
CA LEU A 175 7.61 10.87 -6.66
C LEU A 175 8.89 10.23 -6.11
N SER A 176 9.02 8.90 -6.15
CA SER A 176 10.24 8.20 -5.75
C SER A 176 11.46 8.71 -6.50
N GLY A 177 11.36 8.81 -7.83
CA GLY A 177 12.45 9.33 -8.67
C GLY A 177 12.75 10.81 -8.41
N LEU A 178 11.71 11.64 -8.33
CA LEU A 178 11.85 13.09 -8.11
C LEU A 178 12.44 13.42 -6.74
N LEU A 179 11.95 12.80 -5.68
CA LEU A 179 12.42 13.02 -4.31
C LEU A 179 13.87 12.55 -4.15
N TYR A 180 14.24 11.44 -4.78
CA TYR A 180 15.62 10.96 -4.74
C TYR A 180 16.60 11.90 -5.47
N GLN A 181 16.16 12.58 -6.53
CA GLN A 181 16.98 13.56 -7.23
C GLN A 181 17.16 14.88 -6.46
N SER A 182 16.21 15.21 -5.60
CA SER A 182 16.18 16.49 -4.87
C SER A 182 16.85 16.45 -3.51
N GLY A 183 17.17 15.30 -2.98
CA GLY A 183 17.67 15.15 -1.61
C GLY A 183 18.69 14.12 -1.38
#